data_4e2b96715a77448eaaad4ec1e3a5375b
#
_entry.id   4e2b96715a77448eaaad4ec1e3a5375b
#
_cell.length_a   1.000
_cell.length_b   1.000
_cell.length_c   1.000
_cell.angle_alpha   90.00
_cell.angle_beta   90.00
_cell.angle_gamma   90.00
#
_symmetry.space_group_name_H-M   'P 1'
#
loop_
_entity.id
_entity.type
_entity.pdbx_description
1 polymer ?
#
loop_
_entity_poly.entity_id
_entity_poly.type
_entity_poly.pdbx_seq_one_letter_code
_entity_poly.pdbx_strand_id
1 'polypeptide(L)' 'MTMTDQQNPRSVFFEKDGNKIVIWTNHKRWTVTDMVAGGTKRYTKQLAMALSASLMAEGYEATVHD' A
#
# COMPACT_ATOMS: atom_id res chain seq x y z
N MET A 1 -18.06 -12.66 -16.12
CA MET A 1 -17.68 -12.48 -15.81
C MET A 1 -16.84 -12.08 -15.33
N THR A 2 -16.77 -11.71 -15.29
CA THR A 2 -16.10 -11.32 -14.91
C THR A 2 -14.98 -11.42 -14.29
N MET A 3 -14.62 -11.68 -14.11
CA MET A 3 -13.55 -11.99 -13.66
C MET A 3 -12.50 -11.10 -13.71
N THR A 4 -12.66 -10.10 -14.26
CA THR A 4 -11.70 -9.08 -14.45
C THR A 4 -11.35 -8.34 -13.21
N ASP A 5 -12.20 -8.32 -12.25
CA ASP A 5 -11.88 -7.61 -11.06
C ASP A 5 -10.68 -8.13 -10.37
N GLN A 6 -10.34 -9.37 -10.59
CA GLN A 6 -9.16 -9.86 -9.98
C GLN A 6 -7.91 -9.26 -10.54
N GLN A 7 -8.02 -8.65 -11.69
CA GLN A 7 -6.88 -8.06 -12.35
C GLN A 7 -6.60 -6.63 -11.90
N ASN A 8 -7.56 -6.03 -11.24
CA ASN A 8 -7.42 -4.62 -10.89
C ASN A 8 -6.43 -4.42 -9.76
N PRO A 9 -5.47 -3.52 -9.91
CA PRO A 9 -4.58 -3.19 -8.79
C PRO A 9 -5.38 -2.55 -7.67
N ARG A 10 -4.92 -2.76 -6.47
CA ARG A 10 -5.51 -2.12 -5.31
C ARG A 10 -4.42 -1.37 -4.58
N SER A 11 -4.71 -0.18 -4.16
CA SER A 11 -3.75 0.63 -3.43
C SER A 11 -4.35 1.16 -2.15
N VAL A 12 -3.50 1.29 -1.14
CA VAL A 12 -3.85 1.90 0.13
C VAL A 12 -2.86 3.01 0.38
N PHE A 13 -3.37 4.22 0.56
CA PHE A 13 -2.55 5.39 0.82
C PHE A 13 -2.52 5.67 2.30
N PHE A 14 -1.32 5.83 2.85
CA PHE A 14 -1.13 6.16 4.26
C PHE A 14 -0.55 7.55 4.35
N GLU A 15 -1.21 8.43 5.09
CA GLU A 15 -0.77 9.82 5.21
C GLU A 15 -0.71 10.26 6.66
N LYS A 16 0.34 11.00 7.00
CA LYS A 16 0.49 11.60 8.32
C LYS A 16 1.51 12.73 8.24
N ASP A 17 1.11 13.91 8.66
CA ASP A 17 2.02 15.06 8.80
C ASP A 17 2.90 15.31 7.57
N GLY A 18 2.30 15.24 6.40
CA GLY A 18 3.03 15.47 5.17
C GLY A 18 3.74 14.26 4.60
N ASN A 19 3.79 13.17 5.31
CA ASN A 19 4.34 11.91 4.80
C ASN A 19 3.25 11.14 4.09
N LYS A 20 3.61 10.49 3.00
CA LYS A 20 2.66 9.73 2.22
C LYS A 20 3.32 8.46 1.72
N ILE A 21 2.74 7.33 2.08
CA ILE A 21 3.24 6.02 1.70
C ILE A 21 2.12 5.26 1.02
N VAL A 22 2.42 4.64 -0.10
CA VAL A 22 1.45 3.86 -0.85
C VAL A 22 1.87 2.41 -0.83
N ILE A 23 0.96 1.55 -0.39
CA ILE A 23 1.12 0.11 -0.52
C ILE A 23 0.13 -0.34 -1.56
N TRP A 24 0.61 -0.95 -2.64
CA TRP A 24 -0.34 -1.42 -3.63
C TRP A 24 0.03 -2.81 -4.11
N THR A 25 -0.99 -3.54 -4.48
CA THR A 25 -0.87 -4.92 -4.86
C THR A 25 -1.52 -5.15 -6.21
N ASN A 26 -0.89 -5.99 -7.00
CA ASN A 26 -1.41 -6.41 -8.28
C ASN A 26 -1.13 -7.89 -8.37
N HIS A 27 -2.17 -8.71 -8.24
CA HIS A 27 -2.03 -10.17 -8.17
C HIS A 27 -1.18 -10.56 -6.97
N LYS A 28 0.00 -11.08 -7.24
CA LYS A 28 0.87 -11.59 -6.19
C LYS A 28 1.97 -10.61 -5.81
N ARG A 29 1.98 -9.45 -6.42
CA ARG A 29 3.04 -8.48 -6.17
C ARG A 29 2.59 -7.44 -5.17
N TRP A 30 3.47 -7.15 -4.24
CA TRP A 30 3.23 -6.13 -3.24
C TRP A 30 4.34 -5.11 -3.33
N THR A 31 3.98 -3.86 -3.48
CA THR A 31 4.93 -2.78 -3.70
C THR A 31 4.65 -1.65 -2.71
N VAL A 32 5.70 -1.10 -2.16
CA VAL A 32 5.60 0.03 -1.23
C VAL A 32 6.39 1.19 -1.81
N THR A 33 5.75 2.34 -1.94
CA THR A 33 6.36 3.54 -2.45
C THR A 33 6.23 4.67 -1.43
N ASP A 34 7.37 5.30 -1.12
CA ASP A 34 7.37 6.50 -0.30
C ASP A 34 7.23 7.68 -1.24
N MET A 35 6.09 8.37 -1.17
CA MET A 35 5.79 9.45 -2.10
C MET A 35 6.54 10.73 -1.80
N VAL A 36 7.11 10.86 -0.63
CA VAL A 36 7.83 12.05 -0.24
C VAL A 36 9.34 11.88 -0.46
N ALA A 37 9.91 10.84 0.11
CA ALA A 37 11.33 10.57 -0.05
C ALA A 37 11.66 9.99 -1.42
N GLY A 38 10.68 9.39 -2.06
CA GLY A 38 10.90 8.66 -3.30
C GLY A 38 11.38 7.26 -3.01
N GLY A 39 11.32 6.42 -4.01
CA GLY A 39 11.79 5.06 -3.86
C GLY A 39 10.65 4.08 -3.73
N THR A 40 10.82 2.97 -4.44
CA THR A 40 9.83 1.89 -4.49
C THR A 40 10.53 0.59 -4.16
N LYS A 41 9.92 -0.18 -3.29
CA LYS A 41 10.48 -1.47 -2.89
C LYS A 41 9.42 -2.54 -3.03
N ARG A 42 9.89 -3.73 -3.33
CA ARG A 42 9.02 -4.89 -3.41
C ARG A 42 8.91 -5.52 -2.04
N TYR A 43 7.70 -5.87 -1.67
CA TYR A 43 7.44 -6.49 -0.37
C TYR A 43 6.76 -7.83 -0.58
N THR A 44 6.81 -8.67 0.43
CA THR A 44 5.92 -9.83 0.48
C THR A 44 4.60 -9.39 1.11
N LYS A 45 3.57 -10.19 0.94
CA LYS A 45 2.28 -9.90 1.56
C LYS A 45 2.43 -9.72 3.07
N GLN A 46 3.19 -10.60 3.71
CA GLN A 46 3.37 -10.52 5.16
C GLN A 46 4.05 -9.24 5.59
N LEU A 47 5.10 -8.85 4.88
CA LEU A 47 5.83 -7.63 5.21
C LEU A 47 4.98 -6.40 4.95
N ALA A 48 4.20 -6.42 3.88
CA ALA A 48 3.33 -5.29 3.57
C ALA A 48 2.24 -5.13 4.63
N MET A 49 1.68 -6.22 5.11
CA MET A 49 0.67 -6.16 6.14
C MET A 49 1.27 -5.73 7.49
N ALA A 50 2.47 -6.16 7.79
CA ALA A 50 3.15 -5.71 9.00
C ALA A 50 3.43 -4.20 8.94
N LEU A 51 3.85 -3.71 7.80
CA LEU A 51 4.07 -2.29 7.61
C LEU A 51 2.77 -1.50 7.76
N SER A 52 1.70 -2.00 7.18
CA SER A 52 0.39 -1.37 7.28
C SER A 52 -0.04 -1.24 8.75
N ALA A 53 0.11 -2.31 9.53
CA ALA A 53 -0.24 -2.29 10.94
C ALA A 53 0.63 -1.28 11.70
N SER A 54 1.91 -1.24 11.39
CA SER A 54 2.84 -0.29 12.00
C SER A 54 2.45 1.16 11.72
N LEU A 55 2.13 1.45 10.47
CA LEU A 55 1.75 2.80 10.06
C LEU A 55 0.47 3.23 10.77
N MET A 56 -0.50 2.34 10.87
CA MET A 56 -1.73 2.67 11.57
C MET A 56 -1.48 2.87 13.07
N ALA A 57 -0.59 2.09 13.65
CA ALA A 57 -0.25 2.26 15.06
C ALA A 57 0.44 3.59 15.30
N GLU A 58 1.13 4.13 14.29
CA GLU A 58 1.79 5.42 14.41
C GLU A 58 0.84 6.59 14.13
N GLY A 59 -0.39 6.32 13.78
CA GLY A 59 -1.38 7.37 13.56
C GLY A 59 -1.60 7.76 12.11
N TYR A 60 -1.08 7.00 11.17
CA TYR A 60 -1.34 7.28 9.76
C TYR A 60 -2.79 7.00 9.41
N GLU A 61 -3.33 7.83 8.54
CA GLU A 61 -4.66 7.60 7.99
C GLU A 61 -4.55 6.76 6.72
N ALA A 62 -5.38 5.75 6.65
CA ALA A 62 -5.38 4.84 5.50
C ALA A 62 -6.58 5.09 4.61
N THR A 63 -6.34 5.22 3.31
CA THR A 63 -7.41 5.37 2.31
C THR A 63 -7.21 4.29 1.25
N VAL A 64 -8.24 3.52 1.00
CA VAL A 64 -8.18 2.42 0.05
C VAL A 64 -8.69 2.88 -1.30
N HIS A 65 -7.94 2.59 -2.33
CA HIS A 65 -8.35 2.84 -3.72
C HIS A 65 -8.33 1.52 -4.48
N ASP A 66 -9.37 1.25 -5.18
CA ASP A 66 -9.48 0.06 -6.00
C ASP A 66 -9.18 0.36 -7.46
#